data_fe546a8f0623adce47ff2ce96af84e7b
#
_entry.id   fe546a8f0623adce47ff2ce96af84e7b
#
_cell.length_a   1.000
_cell.length_b   1.000
_cell.length_c   1.000
_cell.angle_alpha   90.00
_cell.angle_beta   90.00
_cell.angle_gamma   90.00
#
_symmetry.space_group_name_H-M   'P 1'
#
loop_
_entity.id
_entity.type
_entity.pdbx_description
1 polymer ?
#
loop_
_entity_poly.entity_id
_entity_poly.type
_entity_poly.pdbx_seq_one_letter_code
_entity_poly.pdbx_strand_id
1 'polypeptide(L)'
;FPANEIAEAGWPYQAIRGEKSYNGVAILSRFPIEKTSYQDWVGKGDCRHIAAQIKGINIHNIYLPAGGDIPDRDENIKFGHKLDFVSEVTEYFEQNKPSKSVLVGDLNIAPLAEDVWSTKQLRNVVSHTDIERVNLIAMQERGGWVDAVRDFFGADERLYSWWSYRARDYISSNRGRRLDHVWTSTDLAPQIQKVEIHTNTRGWKQPSDHVPISLQLG
;
A
#
# COMPACT_ATOMS: atom_id res chain seq x y z
N PHE A 1 14.17 -8.45 -11.80
CA PHE A 1 12.76 -8.81 -11.91
C PHE A 1 12.61 -9.98 -12.91
N PRO A 2 11.95 -11.08 -12.56
CA PRO A 2 11.84 -12.29 -13.39
C PRO A 2 10.69 -12.16 -14.42
N ALA A 3 10.83 -11.24 -15.38
CA ALA A 3 9.76 -10.87 -16.31
C ALA A 3 9.30 -12.05 -17.20
N ASN A 4 10.23 -12.89 -17.65
CA ASN A 4 9.92 -14.01 -18.54
C ASN A 4 9.12 -15.10 -17.78
N GLU A 5 9.58 -15.46 -16.59
CA GLU A 5 8.92 -16.47 -15.74
C GLU A 5 7.50 -16.04 -15.35
N ILE A 6 7.31 -14.75 -15.09
CA ILE A 6 5.99 -14.17 -14.79
C ILE A 6 5.09 -14.18 -16.04
N ALA A 7 5.64 -13.89 -17.20
CA ALA A 7 4.88 -13.97 -18.47
C ALA A 7 4.44 -15.41 -18.76
N GLU A 8 5.34 -16.38 -18.58
CA GLU A 8 5.05 -17.82 -18.73
C GLU A 8 4.01 -18.30 -17.70
N ALA A 9 3.96 -17.71 -16.50
CA ALA A 9 2.95 -17.97 -15.49
C ALA A 9 1.57 -17.34 -15.81
N GLY A 10 1.40 -16.73 -16.99
CA GLY A 10 0.13 -16.21 -17.48
C GLY A 10 -0.10 -14.70 -17.22
N TRP A 11 0.97 -13.94 -16.97
CA TRP A 11 0.92 -12.48 -16.79
C TRP A 11 1.80 -11.78 -17.86
N PRO A 12 1.38 -11.81 -19.15
CA PRO A 12 2.22 -11.36 -20.25
C PRO A 12 2.40 -9.83 -20.30
N TYR A 13 1.47 -9.06 -19.73
CA TYR A 13 1.56 -7.61 -19.72
C TYR A 13 2.09 -7.12 -18.38
N GLN A 14 3.20 -6.39 -18.41
CA GLN A 14 3.92 -6.00 -17.20
C GLN A 14 4.36 -4.54 -17.30
N ALA A 15 4.06 -3.76 -16.29
CA ALA A 15 4.61 -2.43 -16.08
C ALA A 15 5.53 -2.50 -14.86
N ILE A 16 6.83 -2.25 -15.06
CA ILE A 16 7.85 -2.48 -14.05
C ILE A 16 8.69 -1.21 -13.91
N ARG A 17 8.89 -0.78 -12.67
CA ARG A 17 9.82 0.29 -12.32
C ARG A 17 10.58 -0.12 -11.08
N GLY A 18 11.91 -0.18 -11.15
CA GLY A 18 12.73 -0.66 -10.06
C GLY A 18 14.20 -0.29 -10.20
N GLU A 19 14.89 -0.33 -9.09
CA GLU A 19 16.32 -0.17 -8.96
C GLU A 19 17.00 -1.51 -8.70
N LYS A 20 18.28 -1.60 -9.05
CA LYS A 20 19.05 -2.82 -8.77
C LYS A 20 19.24 -2.98 -7.25
N SER A 21 18.73 -4.08 -6.72
CA SER A 21 18.90 -4.47 -5.30
C SER A 21 18.34 -3.49 -4.28
N TYR A 22 17.39 -2.62 -4.66
CA TYR A 22 16.79 -1.68 -3.74
C TYR A 22 15.26 -1.67 -3.91
N ASN A 23 14.66 -0.53 -4.31
CA ASN A 23 13.21 -0.39 -4.41
C ASN A 23 12.67 -0.86 -5.77
N GLY A 24 11.39 -1.15 -5.80
CA GLY A 24 10.67 -1.38 -7.04
C GLY A 24 9.21 -1.62 -6.83
N VAL A 25 8.44 -1.28 -7.87
CA VAL A 25 7.01 -1.53 -7.98
C VAL A 25 6.71 -2.13 -9.34
N ALA A 26 5.68 -2.98 -9.41
CA ALA A 26 5.25 -3.58 -10.66
C ALA A 26 3.73 -3.73 -10.70
N ILE A 27 3.16 -3.64 -11.89
CA ILE A 27 1.78 -4.00 -12.18
C ILE A 27 1.81 -5.10 -13.23
N LEU A 28 1.19 -6.22 -12.90
CA LEU A 28 1.11 -7.40 -13.75
C LEU A 28 -0.33 -7.57 -14.23
N SER A 29 -0.54 -7.88 -15.50
CA SER A 29 -1.87 -8.01 -16.05
C SER A 29 -1.98 -9.17 -17.04
N ARG A 30 -3.16 -9.78 -17.06
CA ARG A 30 -3.59 -10.71 -18.12
C ARG A 30 -4.17 -9.97 -19.33
N PHE A 31 -4.48 -8.68 -19.17
CA PHE A 31 -5.04 -7.83 -20.20
C PHE A 31 -4.01 -6.79 -20.64
N PRO A 32 -4.10 -6.32 -21.88
CA PRO A 32 -3.21 -5.26 -22.36
C PRO A 32 -3.15 -4.05 -21.44
N ILE A 33 -1.96 -3.56 -21.20
CA ILE A 33 -1.71 -2.28 -20.54
C ILE A 33 -1.75 -1.18 -21.59
N GLU A 34 -2.71 -0.27 -21.49
CA GLU A 34 -2.97 0.78 -22.48
C GLU A 34 -1.98 1.95 -22.35
N LYS A 35 -1.68 2.33 -21.11
CA LYS A 35 -0.76 3.43 -20.77
C LYS A 35 -0.03 3.12 -19.48
N THR A 36 1.18 3.65 -19.36
CA THR A 36 1.94 3.64 -18.11
C THR A 36 2.47 5.04 -17.80
N SER A 37 2.55 5.37 -16.53
CA SER A 37 3.17 6.61 -16.05
C SER A 37 3.78 6.38 -14.66
N TYR A 38 4.55 7.34 -14.19
CA TYR A 38 5.06 7.36 -12.82
C TYR A 38 5.26 8.78 -12.33
N GLN A 39 5.33 8.93 -11.04
CA GLN A 39 5.76 10.13 -10.35
C GLN A 39 7.03 9.83 -9.55
N ASP A 40 7.89 10.79 -9.48
CA ASP A 40 9.12 10.74 -8.68
C ASP A 40 9.02 11.74 -7.53
N TRP A 41 8.17 11.37 -6.55
CA TRP A 41 7.96 12.20 -5.39
C TRP A 41 9.25 12.33 -4.57
N VAL A 42 9.47 13.54 -4.04
CA VAL A 42 10.68 13.92 -3.28
C VAL A 42 11.95 13.92 -4.14
N GLY A 43 11.84 13.73 -5.46
CA GLY A 43 12.94 13.88 -6.42
C GLY A 43 14.15 12.97 -6.19
N LYS A 44 13.95 11.78 -5.58
CA LYS A 44 15.05 10.84 -5.29
C LYS A 44 15.27 9.76 -6.35
N GLY A 45 14.36 9.63 -7.31
CA GLY A 45 14.43 8.60 -8.34
C GLY A 45 14.27 7.18 -7.82
N ASP A 46 13.72 7.00 -6.62
CA ASP A 46 13.74 5.73 -5.86
C ASP A 46 12.64 4.72 -6.23
N CYS A 47 12.09 4.83 -7.44
CA CYS A 47 11.22 3.83 -8.06
C CYS A 47 10.05 3.33 -7.19
N ARG A 48 9.32 4.25 -6.52
CA ARG A 48 8.27 3.93 -5.55
C ARG A 48 6.84 4.07 -6.07
N HIS A 49 6.65 4.50 -7.30
CA HIS A 49 5.34 4.62 -7.92
C HIS A 49 5.36 4.20 -9.37
N ILE A 50 4.34 3.48 -9.77
CA ILE A 50 3.97 3.24 -11.17
C ILE A 50 2.46 3.27 -11.29
N ALA A 51 1.96 3.79 -12.40
CA ALA A 51 0.56 3.71 -12.77
C ALA A 51 0.39 3.02 -14.13
N ALA A 52 -0.68 2.26 -14.27
CA ALA A 52 -1.04 1.59 -15.52
C ALA A 52 -2.55 1.71 -15.77
N GLN A 53 -2.94 1.92 -17.02
CA GLN A 53 -4.34 1.85 -17.43
C GLN A 53 -4.63 0.48 -18.02
N ILE A 54 -5.64 -0.21 -17.49
CA ILE A 54 -6.06 -1.55 -17.88
C ILE A 54 -7.59 -1.57 -17.96
N LYS A 55 -8.15 -1.85 -19.13
CA LYS A 55 -9.61 -1.83 -19.38
C LYS A 55 -10.28 -0.53 -18.90
N GLY A 56 -9.62 0.60 -19.12
CA GLY A 56 -10.14 1.91 -18.74
C GLY A 56 -10.05 2.24 -17.25
N ILE A 57 -9.50 1.36 -16.40
CA ILE A 57 -9.24 1.60 -14.98
C ILE A 57 -7.77 2.00 -14.82
N ASN A 58 -7.51 3.08 -14.10
CA ASN A 58 -6.15 3.49 -13.73
C ASN A 58 -5.75 2.82 -12.41
N ILE A 59 -4.66 2.08 -12.42
CA ILE A 59 -4.12 1.41 -11.26
C ILE A 59 -2.84 2.11 -10.86
N HIS A 60 -2.78 2.66 -9.64
CA HIS A 60 -1.59 3.24 -9.03
C HIS A 60 -1.02 2.24 -8.03
N ASN A 61 0.25 1.85 -8.19
CA ASN A 61 0.97 1.05 -7.20
C ASN A 61 2.03 1.93 -6.54
N ILE A 62 1.95 2.09 -5.21
CA ILE A 62 2.84 2.93 -4.42
C ILE A 62 3.54 2.07 -3.35
N TYR A 63 4.86 2.21 -3.26
CA TYR A 63 5.66 1.69 -2.18
C TYR A 63 6.17 2.85 -1.31
N LEU A 64 5.41 3.21 -0.28
CA LEU A 64 5.73 4.32 0.60
C LEU A 64 6.97 3.99 1.45
N PRO A 65 7.91 4.95 1.66
CA PRO A 65 9.09 4.68 2.47
C PRO A 65 8.77 4.15 3.87
N ALA A 66 9.50 3.12 4.31
CA ALA A 66 9.29 2.52 5.63
C ALA A 66 9.52 3.50 6.80
N GLY A 67 10.48 4.43 6.65
CA GLY A 67 10.72 5.48 7.63
C GLY A 67 11.78 5.14 8.70
N GLY A 68 12.36 3.93 8.68
CA GLY A 68 13.36 3.51 9.66
C GLY A 68 12.75 3.24 11.04
N ASP A 69 13.55 3.37 12.12
CA ASP A 69 13.15 2.95 13.47
C ASP A 69 12.84 4.11 14.43
N ILE A 70 13.37 5.31 14.16
CA ILE A 70 13.19 6.48 15.01
C ILE A 70 12.14 7.40 14.38
N PRO A 71 11.02 7.67 15.08
CA PRO A 71 9.93 8.50 14.57
C PRO A 71 10.16 9.99 14.81
N ASP A 72 11.33 10.47 14.45
CA ASP A 72 11.73 11.88 14.54
C ASP A 72 12.43 12.27 13.25
N ARG A 73 11.95 13.34 12.58
CA ARG A 73 12.50 13.75 11.29
C ARG A 73 13.87 14.44 11.40
N ASP A 74 14.18 15.00 12.56
CA ASP A 74 15.43 15.72 12.79
C ASP A 74 16.56 14.73 13.13
N GLU A 75 16.21 13.63 13.81
CA GLU A 75 17.16 12.56 14.14
C GLU A 75 17.23 11.46 13.06
N ASN A 76 16.19 11.32 12.24
CA ASN A 76 16.07 10.24 11.26
C ASN A 76 15.61 10.76 9.89
N ILE A 77 16.57 10.94 8.99
CA ILE A 77 16.32 11.40 7.61
C ILE A 77 15.35 10.48 6.84
N LYS A 78 15.29 9.17 7.17
CA LYS A 78 14.36 8.23 6.54
C LYS A 78 12.92 8.51 6.95
N PHE A 79 12.71 8.92 8.20
CA PHE A 79 11.40 9.32 8.69
C PHE A 79 10.97 10.65 8.08
N GLY A 80 11.88 11.63 8.00
CA GLY A 80 11.64 12.88 7.28
C GLY A 80 11.23 12.64 5.83
N HIS A 81 12.00 11.82 5.11
CA HIS A 81 11.67 11.41 3.74
C HIS A 81 10.28 10.77 3.60
N LYS A 82 9.89 9.91 4.53
CA LYS A 82 8.56 9.31 4.55
C LYS A 82 7.45 10.35 4.66
N LEU A 83 7.59 11.31 5.57
CA LEU A 83 6.60 12.38 5.76
C LEU A 83 6.51 13.29 4.54
N ASP A 84 7.64 13.67 3.96
CA ASP A 84 7.68 14.49 2.74
C ASP A 84 7.04 13.76 1.55
N PHE A 85 7.29 12.44 1.42
CA PHE A 85 6.68 11.60 0.40
C PHE A 85 5.15 11.58 0.52
N VAL A 86 4.60 11.38 1.73
CA VAL A 86 3.15 11.40 1.97
C VAL A 86 2.57 12.77 1.63
N SER A 87 3.27 13.86 1.97
CA SER A 87 2.84 15.23 1.65
C SER A 87 2.72 15.45 0.15
N GLU A 88 3.76 15.09 -0.63
CA GLU A 88 3.75 15.27 -2.09
C GLU A 88 2.72 14.38 -2.79
N VAL A 89 2.52 13.14 -2.33
CA VAL A 89 1.44 12.27 -2.82
C VAL A 89 0.07 12.89 -2.53
N THR A 90 -0.11 13.47 -1.35
CA THR A 90 -1.34 14.15 -0.96
C THR A 90 -1.65 15.32 -1.89
N GLU A 91 -0.67 16.20 -2.11
CA GLU A 91 -0.79 17.36 -3.00
C GLU A 91 -1.09 16.93 -4.45
N TYR A 92 -0.39 15.89 -4.92
CA TYR A 92 -0.61 15.36 -6.26
C TYR A 92 -2.05 14.90 -6.48
N PHE A 93 -2.62 14.08 -5.59
CA PHE A 93 -3.98 13.59 -5.74
C PHE A 93 -5.05 14.61 -5.35
N GLU A 94 -4.73 15.61 -4.55
CA GLU A 94 -5.61 16.74 -4.31
C GLU A 94 -5.84 17.56 -5.58
N GLN A 95 -4.77 17.79 -6.35
CA GLN A 95 -4.81 18.52 -7.64
C GLN A 95 -5.29 17.65 -8.80
N ASN A 96 -5.03 16.33 -8.75
CA ASN A 96 -5.37 15.35 -9.78
C ASN A 96 -6.35 14.31 -9.22
N LYS A 97 -7.58 14.72 -8.95
CA LYS A 97 -8.60 13.84 -8.36
C LYS A 97 -8.77 12.55 -9.16
N PRO A 98 -8.73 11.39 -8.52
CA PRO A 98 -8.86 10.11 -9.18
C PRO A 98 -10.30 9.90 -9.69
N SER A 99 -10.41 9.31 -10.86
CA SER A 99 -11.65 8.78 -11.42
C SER A 99 -11.34 7.47 -12.13
N LYS A 100 -12.21 6.49 -11.99
CA LYS A 100 -11.99 5.11 -12.45
C LYS A 100 -10.60 4.61 -12.05
N SER A 101 -10.25 4.82 -10.78
CA SER A 101 -8.90 4.60 -10.30
C SER A 101 -8.87 3.72 -9.06
N VAL A 102 -7.82 2.90 -8.96
CA VAL A 102 -7.49 2.08 -7.80
C VAL A 102 -6.05 2.40 -7.39
N LEU A 103 -5.83 2.67 -6.10
CA LEU A 103 -4.50 2.83 -5.51
C LEU A 103 -4.22 1.63 -4.63
N VAL A 104 -3.10 0.97 -4.86
CA VAL A 104 -2.66 -0.19 -4.10
C VAL A 104 -1.21 -0.03 -3.66
N GLY A 105 -0.83 -0.77 -2.64
CA GLY A 105 0.56 -0.95 -2.25
C GLY A 105 0.80 -0.95 -0.76
N ASP A 106 2.06 -1.16 -0.40
CA ASP A 106 2.54 -1.02 0.96
C ASP A 106 2.73 0.46 1.29
N LEU A 107 1.77 1.04 2.00
CA LEU A 107 1.85 2.42 2.46
C LEU A 107 2.59 2.57 3.79
N ASN A 108 3.08 1.47 4.37
CA ASN A 108 3.90 1.46 5.58
C ASN A 108 3.32 2.23 6.78
N ILE A 109 2.01 2.52 6.78
CA ILE A 109 1.30 3.23 7.84
C ILE A 109 -0.02 2.52 8.13
N ALA A 110 -0.26 2.25 9.42
CA ALA A 110 -1.50 1.72 9.93
C ALA A 110 -2.31 2.87 10.58
N PRO A 111 -3.34 3.43 9.91
CA PRO A 111 -3.95 4.69 10.35
C PRO A 111 -4.90 4.55 11.54
N LEU A 112 -5.62 3.44 11.66
CA LEU A 112 -6.64 3.26 12.69
C LEU A 112 -6.16 2.42 13.88
N ALA A 113 -6.88 2.50 14.99
CA ALA A 113 -6.58 1.70 16.19
C ALA A 113 -6.67 0.20 15.92
N GLU A 114 -7.63 -0.22 15.10
CA GLU A 114 -7.85 -1.62 14.74
C GLU A 114 -6.97 -2.10 13.56
N ASP A 115 -6.12 -1.21 13.03
CA ASP A 115 -5.07 -1.56 12.05
C ASP A 115 -3.79 -2.11 12.71
N VAL A 116 -3.73 -2.13 14.04
CA VAL A 116 -2.58 -2.62 14.82
C VAL A 116 -3.03 -3.43 16.01
N TRP A 117 -2.17 -4.34 16.45
CA TRP A 117 -2.44 -5.17 17.61
C TRP A 117 -2.52 -4.40 18.94
N SER A 118 -1.92 -3.20 19.04
CA SER A 118 -1.97 -2.32 20.21
C SER A 118 -1.53 -0.90 19.90
N THR A 119 -2.48 0.01 19.77
CA THR A 119 -2.19 1.45 19.63
C THR A 119 -1.37 1.99 20.79
N LYS A 120 -1.66 1.56 22.04
CA LYS A 120 -0.93 2.01 23.22
C LYS A 120 0.57 1.72 23.15
N GLN A 121 0.96 0.56 22.60
CA GLN A 121 2.37 0.18 22.49
C GLN A 121 3.03 0.73 21.22
N LEU A 122 2.25 1.01 20.18
CA LEU A 122 2.78 1.39 18.86
C LEU A 122 2.67 2.89 18.56
N ARG A 123 2.01 3.69 19.38
CA ARG A 123 1.82 5.13 19.14
C ARG A 123 3.10 5.94 18.91
N ASN A 124 4.22 5.46 19.41
CA ASN A 124 5.55 6.07 19.25
C ASN A 124 6.48 5.17 18.40
N VAL A 125 5.91 4.27 17.61
CA VAL A 125 6.66 3.37 16.73
C VAL A 125 6.34 3.73 15.30
N VAL A 126 7.38 3.84 14.47
CA VAL A 126 7.22 4.08 13.01
C VAL A 126 6.21 3.11 12.41
N SER A 127 5.35 3.60 11.57
CA SER A 127 4.14 3.04 10.97
C SER A 127 2.83 3.28 11.73
N HIS A 128 2.85 3.81 12.97
CA HIS A 128 1.62 4.08 13.73
C HIS A 128 1.71 5.32 14.63
N THR A 129 2.66 6.21 14.38
CA THR A 129 2.75 7.49 15.08
C THR A 129 1.57 8.40 14.72
N ASP A 130 1.22 9.31 15.63
CA ASP A 130 0.08 10.22 15.39
C ASP A 130 0.27 11.05 14.12
N ILE A 131 1.51 11.52 13.83
CA ILE A 131 1.79 12.30 12.61
C ILE A 131 1.62 11.45 11.33
N GLU A 132 2.07 10.20 11.32
CA GLU A 132 1.88 9.30 10.18
C GLU A 132 0.41 9.01 9.92
N ARG A 133 -0.35 8.72 10.99
CA ARG A 133 -1.77 8.42 10.92
C ARG A 133 -2.57 9.60 10.37
N VAL A 134 -2.35 10.79 10.93
CA VAL A 134 -3.01 12.04 10.47
C VAL A 134 -2.68 12.32 9.01
N ASN A 135 -1.41 12.17 8.60
CA ASN A 135 -0.99 12.43 7.23
C ASN A 135 -1.58 11.40 6.24
N LEU A 136 -1.66 10.12 6.60
CA LEU A 136 -2.26 9.13 5.71
C LEU A 136 -3.78 9.33 5.55
N ILE A 137 -4.48 9.68 6.64
CA ILE A 137 -5.91 10.01 6.60
C ILE A 137 -6.12 11.26 5.72
N ALA A 138 -5.29 12.28 5.89
CA ALA A 138 -5.36 13.48 5.05
C ALA A 138 -5.08 13.17 3.56
N MET A 139 -4.14 12.28 3.26
CA MET A 139 -3.86 11.81 1.90
C MET A 139 -5.09 11.12 1.28
N GLN A 140 -5.77 10.29 2.05
CA GLN A 140 -6.99 9.62 1.62
C GLN A 140 -8.12 10.63 1.35
N GLU A 141 -8.44 11.47 2.33
CA GLU A 141 -9.56 12.43 2.28
C GLU A 141 -9.33 13.50 1.21
N ARG A 142 -8.18 14.17 1.25
CA ARG A 142 -7.82 15.22 0.29
C ARG A 142 -7.63 14.67 -1.12
N GLY A 143 -7.18 13.43 -1.28
CA GLY A 143 -7.11 12.72 -2.55
C GLY A 143 -8.47 12.33 -3.11
N GLY A 144 -9.51 12.21 -2.28
CA GLY A 144 -10.83 11.71 -2.68
C GLY A 144 -10.84 10.19 -2.86
N TRP A 145 -10.07 9.48 -2.04
CA TRP A 145 -9.98 8.03 -2.04
C TRP A 145 -10.93 7.40 -1.01
N VAL A 146 -11.47 6.24 -1.35
CA VAL A 146 -12.22 5.37 -0.44
C VAL A 146 -11.35 4.17 -0.10
N ASP A 147 -11.09 3.93 1.18
CA ASP A 147 -10.41 2.71 1.64
C ASP A 147 -11.34 1.51 1.46
N ALA A 148 -11.13 0.74 0.38
CA ALA A 148 -11.99 -0.37 0.01
C ALA A 148 -12.04 -1.48 1.09
N VAL A 149 -10.97 -1.66 1.84
CA VAL A 149 -10.91 -2.64 2.93
C VAL A 149 -11.81 -2.19 4.08
N ARG A 150 -11.72 -0.92 4.49
CA ARG A 150 -12.54 -0.37 5.58
C ARG A 150 -13.99 -0.14 5.19
N ASP A 151 -14.25 0.19 3.94
CA ASP A 151 -15.61 0.29 3.41
C ASP A 151 -16.34 -1.07 3.45
N PHE A 152 -15.61 -2.16 3.18
CA PHE A 152 -16.17 -3.51 3.16
C PHE A 152 -16.30 -4.15 4.56
N PHE A 153 -15.27 -4.06 5.40
CA PHE A 153 -15.23 -4.71 6.71
C PHE A 153 -15.69 -3.83 7.87
N GLY A 154 -15.65 -2.50 7.71
CA GLY A 154 -15.91 -1.54 8.78
C GLY A 154 -14.66 -1.15 9.59
N ALA A 155 -14.82 -0.09 10.39
CA ALA A 155 -13.70 0.51 11.14
C ALA A 155 -13.31 -0.29 12.40
N ASP A 156 -14.24 -1.05 12.97
CA ASP A 156 -14.09 -1.73 14.28
C ASP A 156 -13.45 -3.13 14.15
N GLU A 157 -13.30 -3.65 12.93
CA GLU A 157 -12.72 -4.97 12.72
C GLU A 157 -11.18 -4.90 12.72
N ARG A 158 -10.53 -5.83 13.44
CA ARG A 158 -9.07 -5.95 13.43
C ARG A 158 -8.59 -6.58 12.14
N LEU A 159 -7.85 -5.81 11.36
CA LEU A 159 -7.37 -6.24 10.05
C LEU A 159 -5.86 -6.02 9.95
N TYR A 160 -5.14 -7.05 9.54
CA TYR A 160 -3.69 -7.00 9.38
C TYR A 160 -3.30 -7.58 8.04
N SER A 161 -2.29 -6.97 7.43
CA SER A 161 -1.65 -7.45 6.20
C SER A 161 -0.18 -7.83 6.39
N TRP A 162 0.39 -7.51 7.55
CA TRP A 162 1.79 -7.71 7.85
C TRP A 162 2.01 -8.25 9.26
N TRP A 163 2.98 -9.20 9.40
CA TRP A 163 3.47 -9.71 10.69
C TRP A 163 4.98 -9.87 10.63
N SER A 164 5.71 -9.28 11.60
CA SER A 164 7.16 -9.39 11.67
C SER A 164 7.65 -10.83 11.63
N TYR A 165 8.72 -11.10 10.86
CA TYR A 165 9.44 -12.38 10.91
C TYR A 165 10.02 -12.72 12.28
N ARG A 166 10.20 -11.76 13.18
CA ARG A 166 10.65 -11.97 14.56
C ARG A 166 9.58 -12.64 15.42
N ALA A 167 8.32 -12.62 15.01
CA ALA A 167 7.23 -13.34 15.66
C ALA A 167 7.33 -14.83 15.30
N ARG A 168 7.91 -15.66 16.18
CA ARG A 168 8.06 -17.12 15.96
C ARG A 168 6.72 -17.81 15.75
N ASP A 169 5.70 -17.38 16.47
CA ASP A 169 4.32 -17.81 16.32
C ASP A 169 3.45 -16.57 16.06
N TYR A 170 3.26 -16.26 14.79
CA TYR A 170 2.46 -15.11 14.40
C TYR A 170 0.96 -15.35 14.64
N ILE A 171 0.51 -16.61 14.69
CA ILE A 171 -0.91 -16.97 14.90
C ILE A 171 -1.29 -16.70 16.36
N SER A 172 -0.56 -17.26 17.33
CA SER A 172 -0.91 -17.09 18.75
C SER A 172 -0.65 -15.67 19.26
N SER A 173 0.42 -15.02 18.82
CA SER A 173 0.74 -13.65 19.22
C SER A 173 -0.15 -12.61 18.53
N ASN A 174 -0.51 -12.88 17.30
CA ASN A 174 -1.30 -12.03 16.37
C ASN A 174 -0.92 -10.53 16.40
N ARG A 175 0.39 -10.25 16.49
CA ARG A 175 0.92 -8.87 16.55
C ARG A 175 1.10 -8.30 15.15
N GLY A 176 0.00 -8.21 14.43
CA GLY A 176 -0.04 -7.71 13.05
C GLY A 176 -0.22 -6.20 12.96
N ARG A 177 -0.05 -5.70 11.74
CA ARG A 177 -0.36 -4.33 11.31
C ARG A 177 -0.98 -4.37 9.91
N ARG A 178 -1.88 -3.44 9.60
CA ARG A 178 -2.35 -3.23 8.24
C ARG A 178 -1.49 -2.16 7.58
N LEU A 179 -0.54 -2.57 6.77
CA LEU A 179 0.40 -1.68 6.06
C LEU A 179 0.10 -1.60 4.57
N ASP A 180 -0.53 -2.63 4.02
CA ASP A 180 -0.94 -2.72 2.63
C ASP A 180 -2.37 -2.20 2.49
N HIS A 181 -2.58 -1.33 1.53
CA HIS A 181 -3.84 -0.64 1.32
C HIS A 181 -4.38 -0.88 -0.08
N VAL A 182 -5.70 -0.86 -0.19
CA VAL A 182 -6.43 -0.88 -1.46
C VAL A 182 -7.48 0.21 -1.37
N TRP A 183 -7.28 1.29 -2.12
CA TRP A 183 -8.20 2.42 -2.19
C TRP A 183 -8.81 2.51 -3.59
N THR A 184 -10.06 2.91 -3.66
CA THR A 184 -10.76 3.18 -4.91
C THR A 184 -11.13 4.66 -5.00
N SER A 185 -11.26 5.17 -6.22
CA SER A 185 -11.94 6.44 -6.43
C SER A 185 -13.42 6.31 -6.06
N THR A 186 -14.06 7.43 -5.72
CA THR A 186 -15.46 7.47 -5.24
C THR A 186 -16.47 6.89 -6.24
N ASP A 187 -16.18 6.97 -7.53
CA ASP A 187 -17.02 6.42 -8.61
C ASP A 187 -16.90 4.88 -8.76
N LEU A 188 -15.80 4.28 -8.26
CA LEU A 188 -15.63 2.82 -8.21
C LEU A 188 -16.09 2.21 -6.89
N ALA A 189 -16.11 2.95 -5.80
CA ALA A 189 -16.48 2.42 -4.48
C ALA A 189 -17.83 1.67 -4.47
N PRO A 190 -18.91 2.17 -5.13
CA PRO A 190 -20.18 1.43 -5.20
C PRO A 190 -20.11 0.09 -5.96
N GLN A 191 -19.02 -0.17 -6.69
CA GLN A 191 -18.82 -1.39 -7.47
C GLN A 191 -18.06 -2.48 -6.68
N ILE A 192 -17.65 -2.20 -5.44
CA ILE A 192 -16.96 -3.16 -4.58
C ILE A 192 -17.90 -4.31 -4.25
N GLN A 193 -17.56 -5.51 -4.72
CA GLN A 193 -18.33 -6.73 -4.47
C GLN A 193 -17.72 -7.60 -3.38
N LYS A 194 -16.38 -7.68 -3.34
CA LYS A 194 -15.65 -8.51 -2.38
C LYS A 194 -14.27 -7.93 -2.10
N VAL A 195 -13.88 -8.00 -0.84
CA VAL A 195 -12.51 -7.77 -0.38
C VAL A 195 -12.08 -8.96 0.45
N GLU A 196 -10.85 -9.44 0.27
CA GLU A 196 -10.30 -10.54 1.06
C GLU A 196 -8.83 -10.28 1.39
N ILE A 197 -8.46 -10.46 2.66
CA ILE A 197 -7.08 -10.43 3.14
C ILE A 197 -6.65 -11.89 3.31
N HIS A 198 -5.70 -12.36 2.50
CA HIS A 198 -5.31 -13.77 2.43
C HIS A 198 -4.32 -14.16 3.55
N THR A 199 -4.74 -14.06 4.80
CA THR A 199 -3.89 -14.26 6.00
C THR A 199 -3.25 -15.64 6.08
N ASN A 200 -3.89 -16.67 5.49
CA ASN A 200 -3.37 -18.04 5.42
C ASN A 200 -2.04 -18.14 4.67
N THR A 201 -1.75 -17.23 3.75
CA THR A 201 -0.50 -17.23 2.97
C THR A 201 0.72 -16.96 3.85
N ARG A 202 0.54 -16.30 5.00
CA ARG A 202 1.60 -16.06 5.99
C ARG A 202 2.11 -17.38 6.62
N GLY A 203 1.34 -18.45 6.54
CA GLY A 203 1.71 -19.81 7.01
C GLY A 203 2.38 -20.69 5.96
N TRP A 204 2.62 -20.22 4.74
CA TRP A 204 3.25 -21.01 3.69
C TRP A 204 4.74 -21.29 3.97
N LYS A 205 5.32 -22.24 3.24
CA LYS A 205 6.77 -22.47 3.29
C LYS A 205 7.51 -21.26 2.73
N GLN A 206 8.40 -20.66 3.51
CA GLN A 206 9.13 -19.42 3.16
C GLN A 206 8.18 -18.26 2.76
N PRO A 207 7.23 -17.90 3.63
CA PRO A 207 6.24 -16.90 3.30
C PRO A 207 6.83 -15.49 3.29
N SER A 208 6.15 -14.54 2.63
CA SER A 208 6.35 -13.13 2.89
C SER A 208 5.88 -12.77 4.31
N ASP A 209 6.40 -11.68 4.88
CA ASP A 209 5.85 -11.05 6.08
C ASP A 209 4.59 -10.24 5.79
N HIS A 210 4.30 -9.95 4.52
CA HIS A 210 3.03 -9.42 4.04
C HIS A 210 2.13 -10.53 3.46
N VAL A 211 0.83 -10.29 3.45
CA VAL A 211 -0.15 -11.16 2.80
C VAL A 211 -0.88 -10.43 1.68
N PRO A 212 -1.29 -11.11 0.60
CA PRO A 212 -2.04 -10.49 -0.47
C PRO A 212 -3.41 -9.98 -0.01
N ILE A 213 -3.86 -8.90 -0.63
CA ILE A 213 -5.24 -8.40 -0.54
C ILE A 213 -5.84 -8.46 -1.93
N SER A 214 -7.04 -9.00 -2.06
CA SER A 214 -7.80 -9.00 -3.31
C SER A 214 -9.04 -8.12 -3.20
N LEU A 215 -9.31 -7.39 -4.29
CA LEU A 215 -10.51 -6.58 -4.50
C LEU A 215 -11.22 -7.08 -5.75
N GLN A 216 -12.51 -7.33 -5.65
CA GLN A 216 -13.38 -7.60 -6.79
C GLN A 216 -14.31 -6.42 -7.01
N LEU A 217 -14.27 -5.89 -8.22
CA LEU A 217 -15.22 -4.89 -8.71
C LEU A 217 -16.24 -5.55 -9.64
N GLY A 218 -17.48 -5.06 -9.62
CA GLY A 218 -18.58 -5.53 -10.46
C GLY A 218 -18.59 -4.94 -11.86
#